data_ca538a5eb920ff8f96cde1b5f926efec
#
_entry.id   ca538a5eb920ff8f96cde1b5f926efec
#
_cell.length_a   1.000
_cell.length_b   1.000
_cell.length_c   1.000
_cell.angle_alpha   90.00
_cell.angle_beta   90.00
_cell.angle_gamma   90.00
#
_symmetry.space_group_name_H-M   'P 1'
#
loop_
_entity.id
_entity.type
_entity.pdbx_description
1 polymer ?
#
loop_
_entity_poly.entity_id
_entity_poly.type
_entity_poly.pdbx_seq_one_letter_code
_entity_poly.pdbx_strand_id
1 'polypeptide(L)'
;MNKDKGVFMTAQEANKEIEILKTVFDIVRLVDVSRTAPVNIGSDDCSYEAEHKCFAVWNKNRRCENCISAKVFARKNRMTKFEFVNDDIYQVIAKYVVIDGTPLVMEMVFKMTDKIFLGAYGSGPLIDKISKFNRELYEDPLTGARNRRYFEEQLKFLDKMVAIAMIDVDNFKQINDSYGHVAGDAALCTIVRTIFDHVRADDVVLRYGGDEFLLMFEEIPEKVFQQKLEDIRKEIAIADVPEYKEIRISTSVGGVYGSCKVRDGVVEADKLLYQAKRQKNCVAYKRI
;
A
#
# COMPACT_ATOMS: atom_id res chain seq x y z
N MET A 1 -12.47 -8.66 -27.67
CA MET A 1 -11.56 -9.02 -26.59
C MET A 1 -12.39 -9.17 -25.30
N ASN A 2 -12.63 -10.42 -24.88
CA ASN A 2 -13.37 -10.72 -23.65
C ASN A 2 -12.59 -10.16 -22.45
N LYS A 3 -13.20 -9.22 -21.73
CA LYS A 3 -12.73 -8.83 -20.39
C LYS A 3 -12.99 -10.06 -19.52
N ASP A 4 -11.93 -10.69 -19.01
CA ASP A 4 -12.01 -11.77 -18.04
C ASP A 4 -12.80 -11.28 -16.83
N LYS A 5 -14.11 -11.56 -16.83
CA LYS A 5 -14.93 -11.44 -15.64
C LYS A 5 -14.46 -12.53 -14.70
N GLY A 6 -14.25 -12.21 -13.41
CA GLY A 6 -13.81 -13.16 -12.41
C GLY A 6 -14.55 -14.49 -12.49
N VAL A 7 -13.90 -15.57 -12.13
CA VAL A 7 -14.49 -16.91 -12.15
C VAL A 7 -15.34 -17.06 -10.89
N PHE A 8 -16.59 -17.43 -11.07
CA PHE A 8 -17.54 -17.70 -9.99
C PHE A 8 -17.63 -19.20 -9.79
N MET A 9 -17.48 -19.68 -8.57
CA MET A 9 -17.52 -21.10 -8.24
C MET A 9 -18.01 -21.31 -6.80
N THR A 10 -18.46 -22.51 -6.51
CA THR A 10 -18.75 -22.97 -5.15
C THR A 10 -17.47 -23.37 -4.43
N ALA A 11 -17.50 -23.50 -3.10
CA ALA A 11 -16.39 -24.01 -2.29
C ALA A 11 -15.95 -25.41 -2.76
N GLN A 12 -16.91 -26.27 -3.11
CA GLN A 12 -16.63 -27.63 -3.59
C GLN A 12 -15.89 -27.63 -4.94
N GLU A 13 -16.30 -26.77 -5.87
CA GLU A 13 -15.63 -26.61 -7.17
C GLU A 13 -14.22 -26.04 -6.99
N ALA A 14 -14.07 -25.04 -6.10
CA ALA A 14 -12.77 -24.44 -5.79
C ALA A 14 -11.81 -25.47 -5.19
N ASN A 15 -12.24 -26.28 -4.24
CA ASN A 15 -11.42 -27.35 -3.66
C ASN A 15 -10.96 -28.34 -4.72
N LYS A 16 -11.86 -28.77 -5.60
CA LYS A 16 -11.52 -29.69 -6.71
C LYS A 16 -10.51 -29.07 -7.67
N GLU A 17 -10.68 -27.78 -8.02
CA GLU A 17 -9.71 -27.04 -8.88
C GLU A 17 -8.34 -26.92 -8.18
N ILE A 18 -8.31 -26.60 -6.89
CA ILE A 18 -7.06 -26.51 -6.10
C ILE A 18 -6.32 -27.85 -6.06
N GLU A 19 -7.01 -28.98 -5.82
CA GLU A 19 -6.37 -30.29 -5.80
C GLU A 19 -5.77 -30.68 -7.17
N ILE A 20 -6.44 -30.34 -8.25
CA ILE A 20 -5.90 -30.55 -9.61
C ILE A 20 -4.67 -29.66 -9.81
N LEU A 21 -4.72 -28.38 -9.44
CA LEU A 21 -3.63 -27.44 -9.64
C LEU A 21 -2.41 -27.78 -8.78
N LYS A 22 -2.57 -28.36 -7.60
CA LYS A 22 -1.47 -28.84 -6.73
C LYS A 22 -0.63 -29.96 -7.40
N THR A 23 -1.15 -30.63 -8.42
CA THR A 23 -0.36 -31.61 -9.18
C THR A 23 0.66 -30.96 -10.11
N VAL A 24 0.52 -29.66 -10.39
CA VAL A 24 1.34 -28.90 -11.36
C VAL A 24 2.14 -27.79 -10.66
N PHE A 25 1.55 -27.15 -9.64
CA PHE A 25 2.15 -26.02 -8.95
C PHE A 25 2.63 -26.42 -7.56
N ASP A 26 3.79 -25.89 -7.14
CA ASP A 26 4.38 -26.17 -5.82
C ASP A 26 3.50 -25.64 -4.68
N ILE A 27 2.80 -24.48 -4.90
CA ILE A 27 1.87 -23.90 -3.95
C ILE A 27 0.62 -23.46 -4.70
N VAL A 28 -0.54 -23.87 -4.22
CA VAL A 28 -1.84 -23.34 -4.64
C VAL A 28 -2.60 -22.93 -3.39
N ARG A 29 -3.01 -21.67 -3.34
CA ARG A 29 -3.69 -21.12 -2.16
C ARG A 29 -4.70 -20.04 -2.53
N LEU A 30 -5.63 -19.80 -1.63
CA LEU A 30 -6.53 -18.67 -1.68
C LEU A 30 -6.06 -17.57 -0.74
N VAL A 31 -6.21 -16.34 -1.15
CA VAL A 31 -5.82 -15.16 -0.37
C VAL A 31 -7.00 -14.20 -0.27
N ASP A 32 -7.37 -13.87 0.96
CA ASP A 32 -8.21 -12.73 1.26
C ASP A 32 -7.33 -11.47 1.35
N VAL A 33 -7.45 -10.64 0.34
CA VAL A 33 -6.65 -9.42 0.23
C VAL A 33 -7.00 -8.40 1.32
N SER A 34 -8.27 -8.37 1.74
CA SER A 34 -8.76 -7.42 2.74
C SER A 34 -8.15 -7.69 4.13
N ARG A 35 -7.96 -8.96 4.46
CA ARG A 35 -7.38 -9.42 5.72
C ARG A 35 -5.89 -9.71 5.64
N THR A 36 -5.33 -9.71 4.43
CA THR A 36 -3.93 -10.07 4.16
C THR A 36 -3.63 -11.50 4.67
N ALA A 37 -4.58 -12.41 4.52
CA ALA A 37 -4.54 -13.76 5.09
C ALA A 37 -4.78 -14.84 4.04
N PRO A 38 -4.14 -16.03 4.16
CA PRO A 38 -4.55 -17.21 3.42
C PRO A 38 -5.91 -17.70 3.94
N VAL A 39 -6.66 -18.33 3.04
CA VAL A 39 -8.00 -18.87 3.32
C VAL A 39 -8.01 -20.35 3.03
N ASN A 40 -8.45 -21.15 3.99
CA ASN A 40 -8.76 -22.55 3.81
C ASN A 40 -10.27 -22.71 3.60
N ILE A 41 -10.66 -23.42 2.55
CA ILE A 41 -12.05 -23.75 2.32
C ILE A 41 -12.32 -25.14 2.92
N GLY A 42 -13.11 -25.17 4.01
CA GLY A 42 -13.68 -26.40 4.57
C GLY A 42 -14.87 -26.90 3.75
N SER A 43 -15.45 -28.04 4.15
CA SER A 43 -16.65 -28.59 3.50
C SER A 43 -17.88 -27.69 3.62
N ASP A 44 -17.95 -26.87 4.66
CA ASP A 44 -19.13 -26.05 4.97
C ASP A 44 -18.81 -24.57 5.29
N ASP A 45 -17.53 -24.16 5.38
CA ASP A 45 -17.18 -22.77 5.70
C ASP A 45 -15.76 -22.40 5.28
N CYS A 46 -15.53 -21.09 5.01
CA CYS A 46 -14.21 -20.53 4.79
C CYS A 46 -13.55 -20.23 6.13
N SER A 47 -12.49 -20.96 6.47
CA SER A 47 -11.70 -20.70 7.67
C SER A 47 -10.42 -19.92 7.34
N TYR A 48 -10.03 -19.02 8.24
CA TYR A 48 -8.79 -18.25 8.13
C TYR A 48 -7.72 -18.90 9.01
N GLU A 49 -6.50 -19.03 8.47
CA GLU A 49 -5.35 -19.32 9.32
C GLU A 49 -5.05 -18.07 10.15
N ALA A 50 -5.56 -18.03 11.38
CA ALA A 50 -5.58 -16.84 12.23
C ALA A 50 -4.18 -16.25 12.53
N GLU A 51 -3.13 -17.07 12.45
CA GLU A 51 -1.75 -16.68 12.81
C GLU A 51 -0.87 -16.39 11.59
N HIS A 52 -1.28 -16.74 10.37
CA HIS A 52 -0.42 -16.62 9.19
C HIS A 52 -0.85 -15.49 8.27
N LYS A 53 0.07 -14.58 8.02
CA LYS A 53 -0.09 -13.56 6.97
C LYS A 53 0.29 -14.14 5.60
N CYS A 54 -0.40 -13.72 4.55
CA CYS A 54 -0.17 -14.25 3.19
C CYS A 54 1.27 -14.05 2.68
N PHE A 55 1.99 -13.06 3.20
CA PHE A 55 3.37 -12.75 2.84
C PHE A 55 4.42 -13.61 3.56
N ALA A 56 4.04 -14.35 4.62
CA ALA A 56 4.96 -15.21 5.36
C ALA A 56 5.54 -16.35 4.49
N VAL A 57 4.80 -16.81 3.49
CA VAL A 57 5.29 -17.82 2.52
C VAL A 57 6.56 -17.36 1.77
N TRP A 58 6.78 -16.04 1.70
CA TRP A 58 7.96 -15.43 1.07
C TRP A 58 9.07 -15.07 2.06
N ASN A 59 9.04 -15.63 3.28
CA ASN A 59 9.94 -15.26 4.39
C ASN A 59 9.95 -13.75 4.69
N LYS A 60 8.82 -13.08 4.47
CA LYS A 60 8.65 -11.65 4.74
C LYS A 60 7.90 -11.47 6.05
N ASN A 61 8.34 -10.50 6.84
CA ASN A 61 7.68 -10.05 8.07
C ASN A 61 6.72 -8.87 7.84
N ARG A 62 6.68 -8.35 6.60
CA ARG A 62 5.83 -7.23 6.19
C ARG A 62 5.18 -7.50 4.83
N ARG A 63 4.19 -6.69 4.52
CA ARG A 63 3.44 -6.71 3.27
C ARG A 63 4.36 -6.62 2.06
N CYS A 64 3.98 -7.36 1.02
CA CYS A 64 4.69 -7.28 -0.26
C CYS A 64 4.51 -5.88 -0.88
N GLU A 65 5.59 -5.17 -1.16
CA GLU A 65 5.55 -3.85 -1.81
C GLU A 65 4.86 -3.86 -3.17
N ASN A 66 4.93 -4.99 -3.86
CA ASN A 66 4.28 -5.22 -5.15
C ASN A 66 3.38 -6.46 -5.04
N CYS A 67 2.32 -6.36 -4.22
CA CYS A 67 1.40 -7.46 -4.01
C CYS A 67 0.58 -7.76 -5.28
N ILE A 68 0.80 -8.93 -5.88
CA ILE A 68 0.05 -9.35 -7.08
C ILE A 68 -1.42 -9.59 -6.75
N SER A 69 -1.74 -10.16 -5.57
CA SER A 69 -3.11 -10.43 -5.17
C SER A 69 -3.91 -9.15 -5.00
N ALA A 70 -3.31 -8.08 -4.43
CA ALA A 70 -3.97 -6.79 -4.33
C ALA A 70 -4.29 -6.21 -5.73
N LYS A 71 -3.34 -6.27 -6.66
CA LYS A 71 -3.56 -5.82 -8.05
C LYS A 71 -4.66 -6.60 -8.76
N VAL A 72 -4.64 -7.91 -8.63
CA VAL A 72 -5.64 -8.82 -9.24
C VAL A 72 -7.02 -8.57 -8.64
N PHE A 73 -7.09 -8.37 -7.34
CA PHE A 73 -8.32 -8.04 -6.64
C PHE A 73 -8.91 -6.70 -7.12
N ALA A 74 -8.06 -5.67 -7.22
CA ALA A 74 -8.47 -4.34 -7.68
C ALA A 74 -8.96 -4.34 -9.13
N ARG A 75 -8.29 -5.10 -10.01
CA ARG A 75 -8.56 -5.12 -11.45
C ARG A 75 -9.51 -6.23 -11.89
N LYS A 76 -9.82 -7.17 -11.00
CA LYS A 76 -10.69 -8.35 -11.25
C LYS A 76 -10.26 -9.15 -12.47
N ASN A 77 -8.95 -9.40 -12.59
CA ASN A 77 -8.37 -10.11 -13.74
C ASN A 77 -7.40 -11.21 -13.30
N ARG A 78 -6.56 -11.68 -14.21
CA ARG A 78 -5.42 -12.56 -13.98
C ARG A 78 -4.14 -11.81 -14.26
N MET A 79 -3.14 -12.02 -13.43
CA MET A 79 -1.78 -11.46 -13.58
C MET A 79 -0.71 -12.47 -13.22
N THR A 80 0.50 -12.22 -13.69
CA THR A 80 1.69 -13.02 -13.38
C THR A 80 2.80 -12.10 -12.88
N LYS A 81 3.58 -12.56 -11.90
CA LYS A 81 4.82 -11.92 -11.48
C LYS A 81 5.89 -12.96 -11.19
N PHE A 82 7.12 -12.50 -11.04
CA PHE A 82 8.20 -13.27 -10.42
C PHE A 82 8.43 -12.79 -8.99
N GLU A 83 8.69 -13.72 -8.08
CA GLU A 83 9.10 -13.46 -6.70
C GLU A 83 10.46 -14.08 -6.49
N PHE A 84 11.34 -13.36 -5.79
CA PHE A 84 12.72 -13.77 -5.51
C PHE A 84 12.86 -13.99 -4.01
N VAL A 85 13.18 -15.21 -3.61
CA VAL A 85 13.37 -15.58 -2.21
C VAL A 85 14.73 -16.24 -2.09
N ASN A 86 15.68 -15.57 -1.47
CA ASN A 86 17.10 -15.98 -1.48
C ASN A 86 17.60 -16.14 -2.93
N ASP A 87 18.13 -17.32 -3.28
CA ASP A 87 18.59 -17.65 -4.63
C ASP A 87 17.54 -18.28 -5.53
N ASP A 88 16.33 -18.48 -5.01
CA ASP A 88 15.24 -19.12 -5.72
C ASP A 88 14.33 -18.10 -6.40
N ILE A 89 13.83 -18.49 -7.58
CA ILE A 89 12.90 -17.69 -8.38
C ILE A 89 11.60 -18.45 -8.47
N TYR A 90 10.51 -17.75 -8.17
CA TYR A 90 9.16 -18.27 -8.22
C TYR A 90 8.33 -17.48 -9.23
N GLN A 91 7.67 -18.20 -10.13
CA GLN A 91 6.60 -17.62 -10.94
C GLN A 91 5.29 -17.70 -10.16
N VAL A 92 4.64 -16.57 -9.99
CA VAL A 92 3.35 -16.47 -9.30
C VAL A 92 2.29 -16.05 -10.29
N ILE A 93 1.30 -16.89 -10.50
CA ILE A 93 0.10 -16.59 -11.26
C ILE A 93 -1.02 -16.34 -10.25
N ALA A 94 -1.68 -15.19 -10.33
CA ALA A 94 -2.81 -14.86 -9.47
C ALA A 94 -4.06 -14.60 -10.32
N LYS A 95 -5.20 -15.10 -9.87
CA LYS A 95 -6.50 -15.02 -10.56
C LYS A 95 -7.59 -14.58 -9.59
N TYR A 96 -8.41 -13.61 -9.99
CA TYR A 96 -9.57 -13.20 -9.23
C TYR A 96 -10.66 -14.27 -9.31
N VAL A 97 -11.16 -14.70 -8.16
CA VAL A 97 -12.22 -15.69 -8.02
C VAL A 97 -13.30 -15.21 -7.04
N VAL A 98 -14.52 -15.66 -7.21
CA VAL A 98 -15.60 -15.43 -6.24
C VAL A 98 -16.12 -16.81 -5.84
N ILE A 99 -15.96 -17.15 -4.56
CA ILE A 99 -16.32 -18.45 -4.00
C ILE A 99 -17.46 -18.25 -3.02
N ASP A 100 -18.61 -18.85 -3.32
CA ASP A 100 -19.85 -18.68 -2.54
C ASP A 100 -20.16 -17.20 -2.20
N GLY A 101 -19.98 -16.33 -3.19
CA GLY A 101 -20.18 -14.89 -3.06
C GLY A 101 -19.03 -14.12 -2.42
N THR A 102 -18.01 -14.80 -1.88
CA THR A 102 -16.82 -14.17 -1.28
C THR A 102 -15.74 -13.91 -2.31
N PRO A 103 -15.31 -12.65 -2.52
CA PRO A 103 -14.25 -12.32 -3.46
C PRO A 103 -12.87 -12.64 -2.87
N LEU A 104 -12.12 -13.49 -3.57
CA LEU A 104 -10.78 -13.96 -3.18
C LEU A 104 -9.82 -13.90 -4.37
N VAL A 105 -8.55 -14.18 -4.10
CA VAL A 105 -7.53 -14.37 -5.12
C VAL A 105 -6.91 -15.77 -4.99
N MET A 106 -6.96 -16.54 -6.06
CA MET A 106 -6.23 -17.80 -6.15
C MET A 106 -4.82 -17.53 -6.66
N GLU A 107 -3.82 -17.90 -5.85
CA GLU A 107 -2.40 -17.86 -6.21
C GLU A 107 -1.91 -19.28 -6.54
N MET A 108 -1.26 -19.39 -7.67
CA MET A 108 -0.56 -20.60 -8.14
C MET A 108 0.91 -20.24 -8.26
N VAL A 109 1.77 -20.97 -7.56
CA VAL A 109 3.19 -20.68 -7.48
C VAL A 109 3.98 -21.85 -8.03
N PHE A 110 4.91 -21.57 -8.91
CA PHE A 110 5.81 -22.54 -9.49
C PHE A 110 7.27 -22.12 -9.20
N LYS A 111 8.06 -23.01 -8.58
CA LYS A 111 9.49 -22.78 -8.36
C LYS A 111 10.25 -23.04 -9.66
N MET A 112 10.97 -22.05 -10.14
CA MET A 112 11.80 -22.20 -11.34
C MET A 112 13.12 -22.90 -10.96
N THR A 113 13.20 -24.19 -11.22
CA THR A 113 14.38 -25.02 -10.93
C THR A 113 15.49 -24.83 -11.94
N ASP A 114 15.16 -24.54 -13.20
CA ASP A 114 16.11 -24.33 -14.29
C ASP A 114 16.49 -22.85 -14.46
N LYS A 115 17.61 -22.46 -13.88
CA LYS A 115 18.19 -21.11 -14.05
C LYS A 115 18.56 -20.80 -15.52
N ILE A 116 18.59 -21.80 -16.40
CA ILE A 116 18.89 -21.68 -17.84
C ILE A 116 17.87 -20.82 -18.59
N PHE A 117 16.63 -20.79 -18.15
CA PHE A 117 15.58 -19.95 -18.76
C PHE A 117 15.73 -18.43 -18.53
N LEU A 118 16.62 -18.01 -17.62
CA LEU A 118 16.86 -16.59 -17.33
C LEU A 118 17.89 -15.96 -18.28
N GLY A 119 18.42 -16.73 -19.22
CA GLY A 119 19.38 -16.27 -20.23
C GLY A 119 20.75 -15.90 -19.66
N ALA A 120 21.66 -15.52 -20.54
CA ALA A 120 23.06 -15.22 -20.26
C ALA A 120 23.32 -14.02 -19.32
N TYR A 121 22.29 -13.37 -18.82
CA TYR A 121 22.41 -12.12 -18.06
C TYR A 121 22.34 -12.26 -16.53
N GLY A 122 22.10 -13.46 -16.01
CA GLY A 122 21.97 -13.69 -14.57
C GLY A 122 20.71 -13.07 -13.93
N SER A 123 20.47 -13.35 -12.65
CA SER A 123 19.29 -12.83 -11.91
C SER A 123 19.43 -11.35 -11.51
N GLY A 124 20.64 -10.84 -11.28
CA GLY A 124 20.88 -9.48 -10.80
C GLY A 124 20.26 -8.38 -11.69
N PRO A 125 20.57 -8.30 -12.99
CA PRO A 125 20.00 -7.28 -13.87
C PRO A 125 18.48 -7.34 -14.01
N LEU A 126 17.87 -8.50 -13.87
CA LEU A 126 16.41 -8.66 -13.90
C LEU A 126 15.76 -8.13 -12.61
N ILE A 127 16.37 -8.44 -11.46
CA ILE A 127 15.91 -7.93 -10.16
C ILE A 127 15.97 -6.41 -10.13
N ASP A 128 17.07 -5.82 -10.61
CA ASP A 128 17.26 -4.36 -10.67
C ASP A 128 16.20 -3.72 -11.58
N LYS A 129 15.93 -4.30 -12.74
CA LYS A 129 14.89 -3.82 -13.65
C LYS A 129 13.50 -3.90 -13.04
N ILE A 130 13.17 -5.00 -12.35
CA ILE A 130 11.88 -5.16 -11.68
C ILE A 130 11.76 -4.17 -10.51
N SER A 131 12.81 -3.98 -9.72
CA SER A 131 12.83 -3.02 -8.62
C SER A 131 12.68 -1.58 -9.12
N LYS A 132 13.37 -1.24 -10.22
CA LYS A 132 13.22 0.05 -10.89
C LYS A 132 11.80 0.26 -11.41
N PHE A 133 11.24 -0.72 -12.10
CA PHE A 133 9.87 -0.68 -12.61
C PHE A 133 8.84 -0.52 -11.47
N ASN A 134 9.03 -1.20 -10.34
CA ASN A 134 8.14 -1.05 -9.19
C ASN A 134 8.21 0.35 -8.58
N ARG A 135 9.40 0.96 -8.50
CA ARG A 135 9.55 2.35 -8.07
C ARG A 135 8.82 3.30 -9.02
N GLU A 136 9.11 3.23 -10.31
CA GLU A 136 8.43 4.04 -11.33
C GLU A 136 6.90 3.90 -11.30
N LEU A 137 6.40 2.71 -10.95
CA LEU A 137 4.97 2.42 -10.91
C LEU A 137 4.27 2.98 -9.67
N TYR A 138 4.93 2.97 -8.50
CA TYR A 138 4.32 3.16 -7.20
C TYR A 138 4.90 4.29 -6.36
N GLU A 139 5.96 4.93 -6.78
CA GLU A 139 6.53 6.09 -6.11
C GLU A 139 6.20 7.38 -6.86
N ASP A 140 6.06 8.45 -6.13
CA ASP A 140 5.96 9.79 -6.68
C ASP A 140 7.38 10.26 -7.07
N PRO A 141 7.62 10.64 -8.33
CA PRO A 141 8.96 10.92 -8.82
C PRO A 141 9.59 12.18 -8.19
N LEU A 142 8.77 13.09 -7.66
CA LEU A 142 9.25 14.31 -7.03
C LEU A 142 9.70 14.05 -5.59
N THR A 143 8.85 13.37 -4.81
CA THR A 143 9.01 13.28 -3.35
C THR A 143 9.56 11.94 -2.87
N GLY A 144 9.50 10.90 -3.68
CA GLY A 144 9.86 9.52 -3.28
C GLY A 144 8.82 8.84 -2.38
N ALA A 145 7.76 9.53 -1.98
CA ALA A 145 6.64 8.92 -1.28
C ALA A 145 5.88 7.95 -2.22
N ARG A 146 5.09 7.04 -1.66
CA ARG A 146 4.19 6.23 -2.50
C ARG A 146 3.20 7.14 -3.23
N ASN A 147 2.80 6.78 -4.45
CA ASN A 147 1.84 7.54 -5.22
C ASN A 147 0.39 7.06 -5.01
N ARG A 148 -0.59 7.82 -5.50
CA ARG A 148 -2.01 7.48 -5.42
C ARG A 148 -2.34 6.10 -6.00
N ARG A 149 -1.62 5.69 -7.05
CA ARG A 149 -1.81 4.37 -7.65
C ARG A 149 -1.51 3.24 -6.67
N TYR A 150 -0.48 3.40 -5.84
CA TYR A 150 -0.16 2.45 -4.77
C TYR A 150 -1.34 2.29 -3.80
N PHE A 151 -1.96 3.39 -3.39
CA PHE A 151 -3.16 3.34 -2.56
C PHE A 151 -4.30 2.57 -3.22
N GLU A 152 -4.66 2.92 -4.45
CA GLU A 152 -5.79 2.33 -5.16
C GLU A 152 -5.61 0.82 -5.44
N GLU A 153 -4.38 0.38 -5.70
CA GLU A 153 -4.09 -1.01 -6.08
C GLU A 153 -3.62 -1.88 -4.91
N GLN A 154 -3.09 -1.31 -3.82
CA GLN A 154 -2.43 -2.08 -2.77
C GLN A 154 -3.07 -1.94 -1.39
N LEU A 155 -3.69 -0.80 -1.06
CA LEU A 155 -4.10 -0.49 0.30
C LEU A 155 -5.61 -0.34 0.49
N LYS A 156 -6.30 0.22 -0.48
CA LYS A 156 -7.72 0.61 -0.40
C LYS A 156 -8.67 -0.49 0.10
N PHE A 157 -8.34 -1.75 -0.16
CA PHE A 157 -9.18 -2.91 0.13
C PHE A 157 -8.90 -3.55 1.48
N LEU A 158 -8.02 -2.96 2.29
CA LEU A 158 -7.71 -3.47 3.61
C LEU A 158 -8.85 -3.25 4.59
N ASP A 159 -9.21 -4.30 5.30
CA ASP A 159 -10.27 -4.26 6.31
C ASP A 159 -9.80 -3.70 7.64
N LYS A 160 -8.47 -3.65 7.88
CA LYS A 160 -7.94 -3.21 9.16
C LYS A 160 -6.73 -2.31 9.01
N MET A 161 -6.87 -1.10 9.54
CA MET A 161 -5.80 -0.16 9.80
C MET A 161 -6.02 0.45 11.18
N VAL A 162 -4.95 0.66 11.95
CA VAL A 162 -5.05 1.17 13.33
C VAL A 162 -5.11 2.68 13.38
N ALA A 163 -4.35 3.35 12.50
CA ALA A 163 -4.39 4.80 12.44
C ALA A 163 -4.16 5.31 11.01
N ILE A 164 -4.84 6.38 10.66
CA ILE A 164 -4.76 7.04 9.35
C ILE A 164 -4.72 8.55 9.59
N ALA A 165 -3.83 9.25 8.88
CA ALA A 165 -3.81 10.71 8.89
C ALA A 165 -3.74 11.26 7.47
N MET A 166 -4.55 12.27 7.19
CA MET A 166 -4.49 13.08 5.98
C MET A 166 -3.80 14.40 6.30
N ILE A 167 -2.84 14.79 5.50
CA ILE A 167 -2.05 16.03 5.64
C ILE A 167 -2.20 16.84 4.37
N ASP A 168 -2.35 18.14 4.50
CA ASP A 168 -2.41 19.06 3.35
C ASP A 168 -1.59 20.31 3.65
N VAL A 169 -0.92 20.81 2.63
CA VAL A 169 -0.05 21.98 2.74
C VAL A 169 -0.87 23.26 2.74
N ASP A 170 -0.76 24.03 3.82
CA ASP A 170 -1.50 25.30 3.93
C ASP A 170 -1.01 26.32 2.90
N ASN A 171 -1.95 26.93 2.17
CA ASN A 171 -1.65 27.97 1.19
C ASN A 171 -0.66 27.56 0.07
N PHE A 172 -0.58 26.29 -0.29
CA PHE A 172 0.38 25.79 -1.27
C PHE A 172 0.30 26.54 -2.62
N LYS A 173 -0.93 26.85 -3.07
CA LYS A 173 -1.13 27.66 -4.27
C LYS A 173 -0.44 29.03 -4.16
N GLN A 174 -0.51 29.69 -3.00
CA GLN A 174 0.14 30.99 -2.78
C GLN A 174 1.66 30.89 -2.84
N ILE A 175 2.24 29.77 -2.36
CA ILE A 175 3.69 29.51 -2.50
C ILE A 175 4.05 29.43 -3.99
N ASN A 176 3.30 28.65 -4.78
CA ASN A 176 3.53 28.53 -6.21
C ASN A 176 3.36 29.87 -6.94
N ASP A 177 2.30 30.62 -6.63
CA ASP A 177 2.01 31.90 -7.27
C ASP A 177 3.07 32.97 -6.94
N SER A 178 3.68 32.92 -5.73
CA SER A 178 4.65 33.93 -5.27
C SER A 178 6.10 33.59 -5.64
N TYR A 179 6.47 32.28 -5.60
CA TYR A 179 7.87 31.84 -5.73
C TYR A 179 8.10 30.90 -6.92
N GLY A 180 7.04 30.53 -7.65
CA GLY A 180 7.09 29.61 -8.78
C GLY A 180 7.01 28.13 -8.38
N HIS A 181 6.72 27.27 -9.37
CA HIS A 181 6.50 25.83 -9.15
C HIS A 181 7.75 25.11 -8.61
N VAL A 182 8.96 25.54 -9.00
CA VAL A 182 10.21 24.93 -8.51
C VAL A 182 10.33 25.11 -6.97
N ALA A 183 9.96 26.27 -6.47
CA ALA A 183 9.92 26.54 -5.03
C ALA A 183 8.84 25.72 -4.31
N GLY A 184 7.67 25.55 -4.95
CA GLY A 184 6.62 24.64 -4.47
C GLY A 184 7.07 23.19 -4.41
N ASP A 185 7.79 22.72 -5.43
CA ASP A 185 8.37 21.38 -5.47
C ASP A 185 9.40 21.18 -4.35
N ALA A 186 10.27 22.17 -4.09
CA ALA A 186 11.22 22.14 -2.99
C ALA A 186 10.50 22.09 -1.63
N ALA A 187 9.40 22.82 -1.46
CA ALA A 187 8.57 22.77 -0.26
C ALA A 187 7.96 21.38 -0.05
N LEU A 188 7.40 20.75 -1.09
CA LEU A 188 6.86 19.40 -1.02
C LEU A 188 7.94 18.35 -0.65
N CYS A 189 9.12 18.45 -1.24
CA CYS A 189 10.25 17.59 -0.91
C CYS A 189 10.68 17.76 0.57
N THR A 190 10.68 18.99 1.08
CA THR A 190 11.00 19.29 2.48
C THR A 190 9.97 18.66 3.41
N ILE A 191 8.68 18.80 3.12
CA ILE A 191 7.59 18.21 3.90
C ILE A 191 7.72 16.68 3.96
N VAL A 192 7.91 16.03 2.81
CA VAL A 192 8.01 14.56 2.78
C VAL A 192 9.24 14.05 3.50
N ARG A 193 10.39 14.74 3.39
CA ARG A 193 11.58 14.39 4.15
C ARG A 193 11.32 14.48 5.65
N THR A 194 10.72 15.57 6.13
CA THR A 194 10.33 15.70 7.54
C THR A 194 9.39 14.60 7.98
N ILE A 195 8.41 14.20 7.15
CA ILE A 195 7.53 13.08 7.45
C ILE A 195 8.32 11.77 7.57
N PHE A 196 9.23 11.49 6.64
CA PHE A 196 10.05 10.26 6.67
C PHE A 196 10.92 10.16 7.91
N ASP A 197 11.42 11.28 8.46
CA ASP A 197 12.22 11.31 9.69
C ASP A 197 11.41 10.88 10.94
N HIS A 198 10.05 10.93 10.84
CA HIS A 198 9.13 10.59 11.93
C HIS A 198 8.42 9.25 11.80
N VAL A 199 8.55 8.57 10.67
CA VAL A 199 7.85 7.31 10.42
C VAL A 199 8.82 6.13 10.33
N ARG A 200 8.33 4.93 10.58
CA ARG A 200 9.11 3.70 10.44
C ARG A 200 9.05 3.22 8.99
N ALA A 201 9.95 2.30 8.63
CA ALA A 201 9.95 1.67 7.31
C ALA A 201 8.65 0.93 6.98
N ASP A 202 7.91 0.48 7.99
CA ASP A 202 6.65 -0.24 7.83
C ASP A 202 5.42 0.69 7.80
N ASP A 203 5.59 1.94 8.19
CA ASP A 203 4.54 2.96 8.06
C ASP A 203 4.43 3.40 6.60
N VAL A 204 3.23 3.70 6.16
CA VAL A 204 2.99 4.14 4.78
C VAL A 204 2.95 5.65 4.71
N VAL A 205 3.79 6.22 3.85
CA VAL A 205 3.77 7.62 3.44
C VAL A 205 3.40 7.70 1.97
N LEU A 206 2.34 8.43 1.65
CA LEU A 206 1.77 8.45 0.31
C LEU A 206 1.42 9.88 -0.09
N ARG A 207 1.80 10.29 -1.30
CA ARG A 207 1.31 11.52 -1.93
C ARG A 207 -0.03 11.22 -2.60
N TYR A 208 -1.12 11.68 -1.99
CA TYR A 208 -2.48 11.36 -2.39
C TYR A 208 -3.02 12.30 -3.47
N GLY A 209 -2.60 13.57 -3.40
CA GLY A 209 -2.93 14.64 -4.33
C GLY A 209 -1.71 15.50 -4.67
N GLY A 210 -1.92 16.70 -5.18
CA GLY A 210 -0.85 17.64 -5.50
C GLY A 210 -0.04 18.06 -4.28
N ASP A 211 -0.74 18.46 -3.24
CA ASP A 211 -0.24 18.96 -1.95
C ASP A 211 -0.80 18.16 -0.75
N GLU A 212 -1.43 17.03 -1.02
CA GLU A 212 -2.05 16.15 -0.02
C GLU A 212 -1.22 14.89 0.20
N PHE A 213 -1.00 14.53 1.46
CA PHE A 213 -0.30 13.32 1.88
C PHE A 213 -1.17 12.46 2.79
N LEU A 214 -1.00 11.15 2.69
CA LEU A 214 -1.71 10.16 3.51
C LEU A 214 -0.68 9.34 4.28
N LEU A 215 -0.83 9.28 5.59
CA LEU A 215 -0.05 8.42 6.48
C LEU A 215 -0.93 7.29 6.98
N MET A 216 -0.38 6.07 7.03
CA MET A 216 -1.12 4.91 7.52
C MET A 216 -0.23 4.04 8.39
N PHE A 217 -0.79 3.57 9.52
CA PHE A 217 -0.10 2.81 10.53
C PHE A 217 -0.87 1.52 10.83
N GLU A 218 -0.24 0.37 10.63
CA GLU A 218 -0.83 -0.93 10.98
C GLU A 218 -0.79 -1.19 12.49
N GLU A 219 0.26 -0.70 13.16
CA GLU A 219 0.47 -0.84 14.61
C GLU A 219 1.12 0.41 15.17
N ILE A 220 0.37 1.14 15.99
CA ILE A 220 0.87 2.30 16.72
C ILE A 220 0.01 2.51 17.98
N PRO A 221 0.60 2.81 19.14
CA PRO A 221 -0.18 3.24 20.32
C PRO A 221 -0.82 4.62 20.08
N GLU A 222 -2.03 4.82 20.59
CA GLU A 222 -2.81 6.06 20.37
C GLU A 222 -2.05 7.33 20.75
N LYS A 223 -1.46 7.36 21.94
CA LYS A 223 -0.68 8.52 22.41
C LYS A 223 0.53 8.83 21.52
N VAL A 224 1.19 7.76 21.01
CA VAL A 224 2.33 7.90 20.10
C VAL A 224 1.87 8.45 18.76
N PHE A 225 0.71 8.01 18.26
CA PHE A 225 0.14 8.53 17.01
C PHE A 225 -0.19 10.02 17.12
N GLN A 226 -0.90 10.45 18.18
CA GLN A 226 -1.22 11.85 18.41
C GLN A 226 0.05 12.71 18.49
N GLN A 227 1.03 12.28 19.30
CA GLN A 227 2.29 12.99 19.45
C GLN A 227 3.04 13.11 18.13
N LYS A 228 3.10 12.01 17.36
CA LYS A 228 3.74 11.95 16.05
C LYS A 228 3.14 12.97 15.08
N LEU A 229 1.81 13.10 15.01
CA LEU A 229 1.16 14.08 14.14
C LEU A 229 1.52 15.52 14.53
N GLU A 230 1.55 15.80 15.84
CA GLU A 230 1.95 17.13 16.34
C GLU A 230 3.43 17.43 16.10
N ASP A 231 4.31 16.44 16.24
CA ASP A 231 5.74 16.60 16.00
C ASP A 231 6.00 16.86 14.52
N ILE A 232 5.42 16.05 13.61
CA ILE A 232 5.49 16.27 12.16
C ILE A 232 5.04 17.70 11.80
N ARG A 233 3.86 18.12 12.28
CA ARG A 233 3.32 19.45 12.01
C ARG A 233 4.28 20.57 12.48
N LYS A 234 4.79 20.45 13.72
CA LYS A 234 5.70 21.44 14.31
C LYS A 234 7.01 21.51 13.56
N GLU A 235 7.60 20.38 13.23
CA GLU A 235 8.89 20.35 12.53
C GLU A 235 8.75 20.85 11.08
N ILE A 236 7.64 20.55 10.39
CA ILE A 236 7.37 21.17 9.10
C ILE A 236 7.30 22.69 9.23
N ALA A 237 6.64 23.22 10.28
CA ALA A 237 6.46 24.67 10.45
C ALA A 237 7.77 25.44 10.70
N ILE A 238 8.82 24.77 11.17
CA ILE A 238 10.17 25.36 11.39
C ILE A 238 11.20 24.93 10.35
N ALA A 239 10.85 24.02 9.44
CA ALA A 239 11.77 23.51 8.43
C ALA A 239 12.14 24.60 7.42
N ASP A 240 13.42 24.69 7.09
CA ASP A 240 13.91 25.53 6.02
C ASP A 240 13.73 24.84 4.66
N VAL A 241 13.15 25.57 3.70
CA VAL A 241 13.07 25.10 2.32
C VAL A 241 14.42 25.42 1.64
N PRO A 242 15.14 24.41 1.13
CA PRO A 242 16.43 24.64 0.47
C PRO A 242 16.32 25.70 -0.63
N GLU A 243 17.29 26.60 -0.71
CA GLU A 243 17.36 27.72 -1.68
C GLU A 243 16.26 28.79 -1.51
N TYR A 244 15.24 28.57 -0.67
CA TYR A 244 14.09 29.47 -0.45
C TYR A 244 13.84 29.71 1.04
N LYS A 245 14.82 30.28 1.73
CA LYS A 245 14.77 30.49 3.20
C LYS A 245 13.63 31.41 3.68
N GLU A 246 13.10 32.22 2.78
CA GLU A 246 11.96 33.11 3.04
C GLU A 246 10.62 32.38 3.05
N ILE A 247 10.52 31.19 2.45
CA ILE A 247 9.28 30.39 2.42
C ILE A 247 9.05 29.80 3.82
N ARG A 248 7.86 30.06 4.35
CA ARG A 248 7.35 29.39 5.55
C ARG A 248 6.27 28.42 5.12
N ILE A 249 6.48 27.14 5.42
CA ILE A 249 5.53 26.06 5.16
C ILE A 249 4.78 25.73 6.44
N SER A 250 3.51 25.40 6.32
CA SER A 250 2.71 24.79 7.38
C SER A 250 1.75 23.78 6.80
N THR A 251 1.28 22.90 7.65
CA THR A 251 0.35 21.83 7.25
C THR A 251 -0.82 21.72 8.22
N SER A 252 -1.97 21.43 7.67
CA SER A 252 -3.14 21.01 8.42
C SER A 252 -3.24 19.49 8.39
N VAL A 253 -3.64 18.87 9.50
CA VAL A 253 -3.65 17.41 9.66
C VAL A 253 -4.98 16.94 10.19
N GLY A 254 -5.58 15.94 9.55
CA GLY A 254 -6.74 15.19 10.05
C GLY A 254 -6.35 13.77 10.44
N GLY A 255 -6.42 13.41 11.72
CA GLY A 255 -6.00 12.11 12.25
C GLY A 255 -7.15 11.27 12.79
N VAL A 256 -7.20 9.99 12.42
CA VAL A 256 -8.17 9.00 12.92
C VAL A 256 -7.43 7.85 13.57
N TYR A 257 -7.83 7.47 14.77
CA TYR A 257 -7.31 6.32 15.49
C TYR A 257 -8.43 5.36 15.86
N GLY A 258 -8.19 4.08 15.64
CA GLY A 258 -9.13 2.99 15.90
C GLY A 258 -9.12 2.01 14.74
N SER A 259 -9.44 0.75 15.02
CA SER A 259 -9.43 -0.29 13.99
C SER A 259 -10.57 -0.07 12.99
N CYS A 260 -10.24 0.30 11.77
CA CYS A 260 -11.21 0.56 10.72
C CYS A 260 -10.75 0.01 9.36
N LYS A 261 -11.71 -0.10 8.43
CA LYS A 261 -11.38 -0.31 7.02
C LYS A 261 -10.64 0.92 6.49
N VAL A 262 -9.62 0.71 5.71
CA VAL A 262 -8.81 1.80 5.15
C VAL A 262 -9.68 2.84 4.45
N ARG A 263 -10.64 2.39 3.65
CA ARG A 263 -11.54 3.27 2.92
C ARG A 263 -12.33 4.22 3.84
N ASP A 264 -12.86 3.68 4.94
CA ASP A 264 -13.69 4.44 5.88
C ASP A 264 -12.81 5.39 6.71
N GLY A 265 -11.63 4.93 7.12
CA GLY A 265 -10.66 5.74 7.85
C GLY A 265 -10.14 6.94 7.04
N VAL A 266 -9.90 6.78 5.74
CA VAL A 266 -9.51 7.89 4.85
C VAL A 266 -10.62 8.93 4.75
N VAL A 267 -11.88 8.51 4.64
CA VAL A 267 -13.02 9.44 4.59
C VAL A 267 -13.16 10.24 5.91
N GLU A 268 -12.94 9.60 7.06
CA GLU A 268 -13.00 10.31 8.35
C GLU A 268 -11.79 11.22 8.55
N ALA A 269 -10.59 10.82 8.13
CA ALA A 269 -9.39 11.66 8.18
C ALA A 269 -9.55 12.92 7.31
N ASP A 270 -10.15 12.80 6.11
CA ASP A 270 -10.45 13.93 5.22
C ASP A 270 -11.41 14.94 5.87
N LYS A 271 -12.48 14.46 6.53
CA LYS A 271 -13.39 15.35 7.27
C LYS A 271 -12.68 16.13 8.38
N LEU A 272 -11.77 15.48 9.10
CA LEU A 272 -10.97 16.12 10.15
C LEU A 272 -9.96 17.11 9.56
N LEU A 273 -9.33 16.77 8.44
CA LEU A 273 -8.47 17.69 7.70
C LEU A 273 -9.23 18.95 7.29
N TYR A 274 -10.44 18.80 6.79
CA TYR A 274 -11.29 19.96 6.46
C TYR A 274 -11.56 20.87 7.67
N GLN A 275 -11.70 20.29 8.88
CA GLN A 275 -11.83 21.08 10.12
C GLN A 275 -10.50 21.79 10.47
N ALA A 276 -9.37 21.08 10.37
CA ALA A 276 -8.04 21.65 10.62
C ALA A 276 -7.73 22.82 9.68
N LYS A 277 -8.08 22.73 8.42
CA LYS A 277 -7.88 23.79 7.40
C LYS A 277 -8.55 25.13 7.74
N ARG A 278 -9.57 25.15 8.60
CA ARG A 278 -10.21 26.41 9.05
C ARG A 278 -9.30 27.23 9.96
N GLN A 279 -8.46 26.57 10.75
CA GLN A 279 -7.52 27.19 11.67
C GLN A 279 -6.12 27.29 11.08
N LYS A 280 -5.78 26.35 10.17
CA LYS A 280 -4.47 26.11 9.59
C LYS A 280 -3.41 25.76 10.65
N ASN A 281 -2.33 25.14 10.22
CA ASN A 281 -1.21 24.74 11.06
C ASN A 281 -1.68 24.07 12.37
N CYS A 282 -2.58 23.11 12.29
CA CYS A 282 -3.10 22.38 13.45
C CYS A 282 -3.47 20.94 13.09
N VAL A 283 -3.64 20.13 14.13
CA VAL A 283 -4.10 18.75 14.05
C VAL A 283 -5.53 18.64 14.57
N ALA A 284 -6.45 18.15 13.74
CA ALA A 284 -7.76 17.69 14.18
C ALA A 284 -7.71 16.15 14.33
N TYR A 285 -8.13 15.65 15.47
CA TYR A 285 -8.01 14.24 15.81
C TYR A 285 -9.31 13.66 16.34
N LYS A 286 -9.54 12.37 16.01
CA LYS A 286 -10.70 11.62 16.51
C LYS A 286 -10.32 10.15 16.72
N ARG A 287 -10.80 9.57 17.82
CA ARG A 287 -10.85 8.12 18.04
C ARG A 287 -12.20 7.58 17.56
N ILE A 288 -12.20 6.46 16.83
CA ILE A 288 -13.38 5.76 16.31
C ILE A 288 -13.49 4.35 16.87
#